data_a7cf538cb0dbead7c26c79551fd58234
#
_entry.id   a7cf538cb0dbead7c26c79551fd58234
#
_cell.length_a   1.000
_cell.length_b   1.000
_cell.length_c   1.000
_cell.angle_alpha   90.00
_cell.angle_beta   90.00
_cell.angle_gamma   90.00
#
_symmetry.space_group_name_H-M   'P 1'
#
loop_
_entity.id
_entity.type
_entity.pdbx_description
1 polymer ?
#
loop_
_entity_poly.entity_id
_entity_poly.type
_entity_poly.pdbx_seq_one_letter_code
_entity_poly.pdbx_strand_id
1 'polypeptide(L)'
;DFDTENNFYAANTIPFYYQHHPIQINTNELIRIYVVNMVEFDPINNFHLHGNLYNYYPTGTDLVPSFYTDMITLSQTERGIMEFEYTYPGKYLFHAHKVEFSEKGWVGIFLVNDNSESDESGNEYGS
;
A
#
# COMPACT_ATOMS: atom_id res chain seq x y z
N ASP A 1 -34.95 -3.98 -6.47
CA ASP A 1 -33.76 -4.54 -7.10
C ASP A 1 -32.57 -4.20 -6.24
N PHE A 2 -31.98 -5.19 -5.53
CA PHE A 2 -30.88 -5.00 -4.59
C PHE A 2 -29.51 -5.25 -5.24
N ASP A 3 -29.43 -5.17 -6.54
CA ASP A 3 -28.19 -5.30 -7.31
C ASP A 3 -27.50 -3.94 -7.42
N THR A 4 -27.04 -3.45 -6.26
CA THR A 4 -26.27 -2.21 -6.21
C THR A 4 -24.78 -2.55 -6.26
N GLU A 5 -24.11 -2.08 -7.30
CA GLU A 5 -22.67 -2.16 -7.44
C GLU A 5 -22.01 -0.83 -7.03
N ASN A 6 -20.79 -0.90 -6.55
CA ASN A 6 -19.98 0.28 -6.33
C ASN A 6 -19.59 0.91 -7.69
N ASN A 7 -19.78 2.22 -7.82
CA ASN A 7 -19.39 2.95 -9.02
C ASN A 7 -17.89 3.22 -9.09
N PHE A 8 -17.23 3.28 -7.93
CA PHE A 8 -15.79 3.46 -7.82
C PHE A 8 -15.28 2.85 -6.51
N TYR A 9 -14.00 2.56 -6.51
CA TYR A 9 -13.26 2.06 -5.35
C TYR A 9 -12.10 3.01 -5.05
N ALA A 10 -11.67 3.08 -3.80
CA ALA A 10 -10.63 4.01 -3.41
C ALA A 10 -9.79 3.50 -2.24
N ALA A 11 -8.52 3.85 -2.23
CA ALA A 11 -7.73 3.89 -1.01
C ALA A 11 -7.94 5.26 -0.37
N ASN A 12 -8.39 5.30 0.90
CA ASN A 12 -8.70 6.53 1.64
C ASN A 12 -9.69 7.46 0.91
N THR A 13 -10.80 6.90 0.45
CA THR A 13 -12.00 7.58 -0.02
C THR A 13 -11.97 8.27 -1.38
N ILE A 14 -10.80 8.64 -1.90
CA ILE A 14 -10.69 9.32 -3.20
C ILE A 14 -10.13 8.36 -4.25
N PRO A 15 -10.92 7.98 -5.30
CA PRO A 15 -10.44 7.13 -6.36
C PRO A 15 -9.22 7.73 -7.07
N PHE A 16 -8.25 6.89 -7.40
CA PHE A 16 -7.00 7.27 -8.07
C PHE A 16 -6.12 8.30 -7.33
N TYR A 17 -6.42 8.62 -6.07
CA TYR A 17 -5.71 9.69 -5.37
C TYR A 17 -4.20 9.44 -5.32
N TYR A 18 -3.77 8.26 -4.87
CA TYR A 18 -2.35 7.93 -4.74
C TYR A 18 -1.67 7.55 -6.06
N GLN A 19 -2.42 7.46 -7.15
CA GLN A 19 -1.86 7.40 -8.49
C GLN A 19 -1.44 8.79 -8.97
N HIS A 20 -2.26 9.81 -8.71
CA HIS A 20 -1.97 11.20 -9.05
C HIS A 20 -1.09 11.90 -8.01
N HIS A 21 -1.09 11.43 -6.78
CA HIS A 21 -0.30 11.92 -5.66
C HIS A 21 0.49 10.76 -5.04
N PRO A 22 1.58 10.29 -5.66
CA PRO A 22 2.35 9.16 -5.16
C PRO A 22 2.83 9.36 -3.73
N ILE A 23 2.80 8.29 -2.95
CA ILE A 23 3.35 8.28 -1.60
C ILE A 23 4.87 8.21 -1.71
N GLN A 24 5.55 9.23 -1.20
CA GLN A 24 7.00 9.29 -1.23
C GLN A 24 7.62 8.61 -0.02
N ILE A 25 8.50 7.68 -0.27
CA ILE A 25 9.28 6.95 0.73
C ILE A 25 10.74 6.86 0.28
N ASN A 26 11.62 6.43 1.17
CA ASN A 26 13.03 6.27 0.85
C ASN A 26 13.44 4.79 0.82
N THR A 27 14.53 4.49 0.12
CA THR A 27 15.16 3.16 0.19
C THR A 27 15.55 2.83 1.61
N ASN A 28 15.39 1.56 2.00
CA ASN A 28 15.73 1.01 3.33
C ASN A 28 14.99 1.67 4.50
N GLU A 29 13.91 2.38 4.24
CA GLU A 29 13.00 2.91 5.24
C GLU A 29 11.92 1.86 5.56
N LEU A 30 11.75 1.54 6.85
CA LEU A 30 10.69 0.64 7.28
C LEU A 30 9.34 1.35 7.18
N ILE A 31 8.49 0.82 6.31
CA ILE A 31 7.13 1.33 6.09
C ILE A 31 6.14 0.43 6.81
N ARG A 32 5.24 1.06 7.55
CA ARG A 32 4.14 0.39 8.23
C ARG A 32 2.82 0.97 7.75
N ILE A 33 1.98 0.12 7.19
CA ILE A 33 0.64 0.50 6.72
C ILE A 33 -0.41 -0.18 7.61
N TYR A 34 -1.30 0.63 8.16
CA TYR A 34 -2.51 0.18 8.84
C TYR A 34 -3.62 0.09 7.81
N VAL A 35 -4.15 -1.09 7.62
CA VAL A 35 -5.17 -1.36 6.61
C VAL A 35 -6.46 -1.83 7.25
N VAL A 36 -7.58 -1.34 6.71
CA VAL A 36 -8.93 -1.82 7.03
C VAL A 36 -9.76 -1.85 5.75
N ASN A 37 -10.50 -2.93 5.55
CA ASN A 37 -11.41 -3.03 4.42
C ASN A 37 -12.78 -2.45 4.80
N MET A 38 -13.13 -1.30 4.22
CA MET A 38 -14.41 -0.60 4.43
C MET A 38 -15.27 -0.58 3.16
N VAL A 39 -15.01 -1.48 2.23
CA VAL A 39 -15.81 -1.59 0.99
C VAL A 39 -17.21 -2.07 1.31
N GLU A 40 -18.23 -1.36 0.83
CA GLU A 40 -19.63 -1.73 0.91
C GLU A 40 -20.04 -2.53 -0.34
N PHE A 41 -21.01 -3.43 -0.21
CA PHE A 41 -21.56 -4.31 -1.25
C PHE A 41 -20.64 -5.45 -1.72
N ASP A 42 -19.33 -5.33 -1.56
CA ASP A 42 -18.38 -6.39 -1.86
C ASP A 42 -17.88 -7.04 -0.56
N PRO A 43 -18.02 -8.36 -0.41
CA PRO A 43 -17.64 -9.03 0.84
C PRO A 43 -16.13 -9.06 1.09
N ILE A 44 -15.33 -8.94 0.04
CA ILE A 44 -13.88 -9.03 0.12
C ILE A 44 -13.19 -7.94 -0.72
N ASN A 45 -12.03 -7.52 -0.26
CA ASN A 45 -11.09 -6.70 -1.00
C ASN A 45 -9.68 -7.24 -0.80
N ASN A 46 -8.74 -6.82 -1.62
CA ASN A 46 -7.36 -7.27 -1.49
C ASN A 46 -6.36 -6.13 -1.71
N PHE A 47 -5.18 -6.32 -1.16
CA PHE A 47 -4.06 -5.41 -1.33
C PHE A 47 -2.89 -6.17 -1.92
N HIS A 48 -2.45 -5.74 -3.10
CA HIS A 48 -1.27 -6.26 -3.78
C HIS A 48 -0.20 -5.18 -3.91
N LEU A 49 1.03 -5.53 -3.56
CA LEU A 49 2.21 -4.67 -3.67
C LEU A 49 3.13 -5.18 -4.77
N HIS A 50 3.49 -4.30 -5.71
CA HIS A 50 4.43 -4.64 -6.77
C HIS A 50 5.89 -4.57 -6.31
N GLY A 51 6.69 -5.51 -6.81
CA GLY A 51 8.15 -5.51 -6.65
C GLY A 51 8.65 -5.77 -5.25
N ASN A 52 7.80 -6.23 -4.33
CA ASN A 52 8.18 -6.51 -2.96
C ASN A 52 7.24 -7.51 -2.28
N LEU A 53 7.68 -7.97 -1.12
CA LEU A 53 6.87 -8.74 -0.18
C LEU A 53 6.79 -7.96 1.13
N TYR A 54 5.74 -8.18 1.90
CA TYR A 54 5.55 -7.55 3.20
C TYR A 54 5.20 -8.56 4.28
N ASN A 55 5.61 -8.25 5.50
CA ASN A 55 5.11 -8.94 6.69
C ASN A 55 3.71 -8.47 7.01
N TYR A 56 2.78 -9.40 7.19
CA TYR A 56 1.40 -9.09 7.53
C TYR A 56 1.04 -9.57 8.93
N TYR A 57 0.48 -8.67 9.72
CA TYR A 57 0.02 -8.89 11.09
C TYR A 57 -1.51 -8.78 11.12
N PRO A 58 -2.24 -9.92 11.08
CA PRO A 58 -3.69 -9.91 11.18
C PRO A 58 -4.17 -9.22 12.44
N THR A 59 -5.23 -8.44 12.33
CA THR A 59 -5.79 -7.59 13.39
C THR A 59 -4.85 -6.49 13.92
N GLY A 60 -3.55 -6.59 13.68
CA GLY A 60 -2.53 -5.66 14.16
C GLY A 60 -2.21 -5.79 15.65
N THR A 61 -2.55 -6.92 16.27
CA THR A 61 -2.33 -7.17 17.70
C THR A 61 -1.19 -8.15 18.00
N ASP A 62 -0.84 -8.98 17.02
CA ASP A 62 0.26 -9.93 17.19
C ASP A 62 1.62 -9.25 17.00
N LEU A 63 2.62 -9.69 17.77
CA LEU A 63 4.00 -9.21 17.65
C LEU A 63 4.81 -9.95 16.60
N VAL A 64 4.27 -11.07 16.09
CA VAL A 64 4.90 -11.91 15.07
C VAL A 64 4.00 -11.91 13.84
N PRO A 65 4.54 -11.68 12.63
CA PRO A 65 3.73 -11.73 11.43
C PRO A 65 3.24 -13.14 11.13
N SER A 66 2.01 -13.26 10.63
CA SER A 66 1.44 -14.54 10.19
C SER A 66 1.79 -14.89 8.76
N PHE A 67 2.06 -13.87 7.92
CA PHE A 67 2.35 -14.04 6.50
C PHE A 67 3.51 -13.15 6.08
N TYR A 68 4.29 -13.67 5.12
CA TYR A 68 5.23 -12.90 4.32
C TYR A 68 4.80 -13.06 2.86
N THR A 69 4.20 -12.03 2.29
CA THR A 69 3.43 -12.13 1.05
C THR A 69 3.41 -10.80 0.29
N ASP A 70 3.04 -10.85 -0.96
CA ASP A 70 2.80 -9.66 -1.81
C ASP A 70 1.31 -9.32 -1.94
N MET A 71 0.43 -10.18 -1.42
CA MET A 71 -1.01 -9.98 -1.49
C MET A 71 -1.72 -10.55 -0.27
N ILE A 72 -2.66 -9.77 0.25
CA ILE A 72 -3.63 -10.22 1.27
C ILE A 72 -5.05 -9.99 0.78
N THR A 73 -5.96 -10.78 1.30
CA THR A 73 -7.41 -10.63 1.11
C THR A 73 -8.05 -10.33 2.46
N LEU A 74 -8.89 -9.30 2.49
CA LEU A 74 -9.59 -8.83 3.67
C LEU A 74 -11.10 -8.91 3.44
N SER A 75 -11.82 -9.53 4.36
CA SER A 75 -13.28 -9.41 4.44
C SER A 75 -13.66 -8.00 4.88
N GLN A 76 -14.94 -7.66 4.75
CA GLN A 76 -15.45 -6.38 5.26
C GLN A 76 -15.08 -6.21 6.74
N THR A 77 -14.61 -5.04 7.11
CA THR A 77 -14.17 -4.64 8.44
C THR A 77 -12.92 -5.35 8.97
N GLU A 78 -12.35 -6.31 8.26
CA GLU A 78 -11.05 -6.86 8.64
C GLU A 78 -9.97 -5.79 8.55
N ARG A 79 -9.00 -5.89 9.46
CA ARG A 79 -7.90 -4.95 9.61
C ARG A 79 -6.60 -5.66 9.91
N GLY A 80 -5.49 -4.98 9.64
CA GLY A 80 -4.18 -5.50 9.94
C GLY A 80 -3.08 -4.47 9.71
N ILE A 81 -1.84 -4.91 9.87
CA ILE A 81 -0.65 -4.10 9.64
C ILE A 81 0.23 -4.80 8.62
N MET A 82 0.71 -4.03 7.65
CA MET A 82 1.72 -4.46 6.68
C MET A 82 3.03 -3.72 6.96
N GLU A 83 4.15 -4.44 6.97
CA GLU A 83 5.49 -3.86 7.10
C GLU A 83 6.39 -4.31 5.97
N PHE A 84 7.08 -3.35 5.35
CA PHE A 84 8.02 -3.61 4.25
C PHE A 84 9.06 -2.51 4.13
N GLU A 85 10.10 -2.81 3.33
CA GLU A 85 11.13 -1.86 2.89
C GLU A 85 11.39 -2.09 1.41
N TYR A 86 11.72 -1.03 0.67
CA TYR A 86 12.27 -1.15 -0.67
C TYR A 86 13.78 -0.91 -0.65
N THR A 87 14.51 -1.77 -1.35
CA THR A 87 15.98 -1.65 -1.47
C THR A 87 16.40 -0.75 -2.62
N TYR A 88 15.59 -0.70 -3.68
CA TYR A 88 15.91 0.03 -4.89
C TYR A 88 14.95 1.18 -5.14
N PRO A 89 15.44 2.35 -5.61
CA PRO A 89 14.55 3.45 -5.98
C PRO A 89 13.70 3.09 -7.21
N GLY A 90 12.57 3.75 -7.33
CA GLY A 90 11.65 3.55 -8.45
C GLY A 90 10.21 3.87 -8.11
N LYS A 91 9.33 3.60 -9.07
CA LYS A 91 7.89 3.70 -8.91
C LYS A 91 7.29 2.30 -8.81
N TYR A 92 6.59 2.05 -7.72
CA TYR A 92 5.99 0.75 -7.44
C TYR A 92 4.49 0.89 -7.25
N LEU A 93 3.73 0.12 -8.01
CA LEU A 93 2.27 0.09 -7.89
C LEU A 93 1.84 -0.69 -6.65
N PHE A 94 0.76 -0.22 -6.04
CA PHE A 94 -0.07 -1.03 -5.16
C PHE A 94 -1.53 -0.89 -5.60
N HIS A 95 -2.28 -1.97 -5.53
CA HIS A 95 -3.66 -1.97 -6.01
C HIS A 95 -4.45 -3.15 -5.47
N ALA A 96 -5.78 -3.06 -5.58
CA ALA A 96 -6.62 -4.24 -5.47
C ALA A 96 -6.30 -5.20 -6.62
N HIS A 97 -6.08 -6.46 -6.32
CA HIS A 97 -5.80 -7.46 -7.37
C HIS A 97 -7.05 -7.82 -8.18
N LYS A 98 -8.23 -7.63 -7.61
CA LYS A 98 -9.47 -7.68 -8.38
C LYS A 98 -9.47 -6.50 -9.37
N VAL A 99 -9.32 -6.81 -10.65
CA VAL A 99 -9.11 -5.84 -11.74
C VAL A 99 -10.18 -4.77 -11.77
N GLU A 100 -11.42 -5.15 -11.58
CA GLU A 100 -12.55 -4.21 -11.52
C GLU A 100 -12.36 -3.11 -10.46
N PHE A 101 -11.82 -3.46 -9.30
CA PHE A 101 -11.58 -2.49 -8.23
C PHE A 101 -10.46 -1.52 -8.58
N SER A 102 -9.38 -2.01 -9.17
CA SER A 102 -8.27 -1.16 -9.59
C SER A 102 -8.65 -0.24 -10.75
N GLU A 103 -9.43 -0.72 -11.71
CA GLU A 103 -9.94 0.08 -12.83
C GLU A 103 -10.92 1.17 -12.38
N LYS A 104 -11.65 0.94 -11.29
CA LYS A 104 -12.56 1.94 -10.69
C LYS A 104 -11.91 2.87 -9.66
N GLY A 105 -10.59 2.76 -9.45
CA GLY A 105 -9.84 3.74 -8.67
C GLY A 105 -9.03 3.24 -7.48
N TRP A 106 -9.10 1.94 -7.15
CA TRP A 106 -8.31 1.34 -6.08
C TRP A 106 -6.89 1.01 -6.56
N VAL A 107 -6.09 2.05 -6.77
CA VAL A 107 -4.70 1.96 -7.25
C VAL A 107 -3.90 3.14 -6.71
N GLY A 108 -2.63 2.91 -6.44
CA GLY A 108 -1.69 3.95 -6.01
C GLY A 108 -0.25 3.62 -6.38
N ILE A 109 0.63 4.56 -6.10
CA ILE A 109 2.06 4.47 -6.39
C ILE A 109 2.86 4.84 -5.14
N PHE A 110 3.84 3.98 -4.79
CA PHE A 110 4.96 4.37 -3.96
C PHE A 110 6.08 4.91 -4.84
N LEU A 111 6.49 6.15 -4.61
CA LEU A 111 7.69 6.72 -5.20
C LEU A 111 8.83 6.53 -4.21
N VAL A 112 9.73 5.60 -4.51
CA VAL A 112 10.88 5.28 -3.66
C VAL A 112 12.07 6.09 -4.11
N ASN A 113 12.53 7.00 -3.26
CA ASN A 113 13.69 7.85 -3.49
C ASN A 113 14.95 7.18 -2.92
N ASP A 114 16.09 7.42 -3.56
CA ASP A 114 17.36 6.91 -3.07
C ASP A 114 17.84 7.72 -1.86
N ASN A 115 17.99 7.07 -0.71
CA ASN A 115 18.45 7.72 0.52
C ASN A 115 19.96 8.02 0.52
N SER A 116 20.75 7.43 -0.40
CA SER A 116 22.19 7.69 -0.51
C SER A 116 22.51 9.09 -1.05
N GLU A 117 21.59 9.73 -1.77
CA GLU A 117 21.76 11.09 -2.28
C GLU A 117 21.62 12.16 -1.18
N SER A 118 20.96 11.84 -0.07
CA SER A 118 20.78 12.80 1.04
C SER A 118 22.01 12.95 1.92
N ASP A 119 22.90 11.97 1.94
CA ASP A 119 24.13 12.01 2.75
C ASP A 119 25.28 12.80 2.07
N GLU A 120 25.28 12.90 0.74
CA GLU A 120 26.29 13.69 0.01
C GLU A 120 26.04 15.21 0.06
N SER A 121 24.79 15.64 0.20
CA SER A 121 24.47 17.07 0.29
C SER A 121 24.71 17.68 1.67
N GLY A 122 24.92 16.87 2.69
CA GLY A 122 25.22 17.32 4.06
C GLY A 122 26.68 17.68 4.33
N ASN A 123 27.59 17.35 3.42
CA ASN A 123 29.02 17.48 3.64
C ASN A 123 29.68 18.70 2.99
N GLU A 124 28.93 19.56 2.31
CA GLU A 124 29.49 20.81 1.67
C GLU A 124 29.57 22.04 2.59
N TYR A 125 29.14 21.92 3.85
CA TYR A 125 29.23 23.04 4.82
C TYR A 125 30.08 22.70 6.04
N GLY A 126 31.16 21.96 5.85
CA GLY A 126 32.10 21.58 6.91
C GLY A 126 33.54 21.92 6.58
N SER A 127 33.85 23.20 6.46
CA SER A 127 35.25 23.66 6.55
C SER A 127 35.33 25.07 7.10
#